data_ce5cc5d223c8f28389f47273794cb1b1
#
_entry.id   ce5cc5d223c8f28389f47273794cb1b1
#
_cell.length_a   1.000
_cell.length_b   1.000
_cell.length_c   1.000
_cell.angle_alpha   90.00
_cell.angle_beta   90.00
_cell.angle_gamma   90.00
#
_symmetry.space_group_name_H-M   'P 1'
#
loop_
_entity.id
_entity.type
_entity.pdbx_description
1 polymer ?
#
loop_
_entity_poly.entity_id
_entity_poly.type
_entity_poly.pdbx_seq_one_letter_code
_entity_poly.pdbx_strand_id
1 'polypeptide(L)'
;RTRYLSDNERKRLFKACRASKWNKLYLLVLMAITTGARRGELLNLCWNNIDIGKQTAYVLTSKNGEPKVLPLTNSVIEELQKFNRNDSSLIFCSEIKPDKPYFFFKQWKRVREEAELVDFRFHDLRHTTASYLAQNGATLLEIADVLGHKQIEVTMRYSHLCIKHKSSLINRVMGGI
;
A
#
# COMPACT_ATOMS: atom_id res chain seq x y z
N ARG A 1 13.57 -9.22 6.10
CA ARG A 1 12.22 -9.74 6.30
C ARG A 1 11.47 -9.75 4.97
N THR A 2 10.82 -10.88 4.65
CA THR A 2 10.11 -11.10 3.37
C THR A 2 8.65 -11.49 3.60
N ARG A 3 8.08 -11.22 4.80
CA ARG A 3 6.69 -11.54 5.14
C ARG A 3 5.74 -10.70 4.29
N TYR A 4 4.82 -11.35 3.58
CA TYR A 4 3.73 -10.73 2.83
C TYR A 4 2.44 -11.54 3.04
N LEU A 5 1.29 -10.97 2.71
CA LEU A 5 -0.01 -11.62 2.87
C LEU A 5 -0.26 -12.66 1.77
N SER A 6 -0.79 -13.81 2.15
CA SER A 6 -1.51 -14.67 1.22
C SER A 6 -2.88 -14.06 0.87
N ASP A 7 -3.53 -14.56 -0.19
CA ASP A 7 -4.87 -14.08 -0.56
C ASP A 7 -5.91 -14.29 0.54
N ASN A 8 -5.84 -15.40 1.26
CA ASN A 8 -6.74 -15.68 2.38
C ASN A 8 -6.50 -14.74 3.55
N GLU A 9 -5.25 -14.47 3.91
CA GLU A 9 -4.90 -13.52 4.95
C GLU A 9 -5.36 -12.10 4.58
N ARG A 10 -5.16 -11.68 3.33
CA ARG A 10 -5.64 -10.40 2.84
C ARG A 10 -7.16 -10.27 2.96
N LYS A 11 -7.92 -11.29 2.57
CA LYS A 11 -9.39 -11.31 2.69
C LYS A 11 -9.82 -11.17 4.16
N ARG A 12 -9.20 -11.92 5.08
CA ARG A 12 -9.50 -11.82 6.52
C ARG A 12 -9.14 -10.44 7.07
N LEU A 13 -7.98 -9.89 6.71
CA LEU A 13 -7.58 -8.55 7.14
C LEU A 13 -8.55 -7.48 6.66
N PHE A 14 -8.96 -7.51 5.39
CA PHE A 14 -9.90 -6.54 4.84
C PHE A 14 -11.28 -6.64 5.51
N LYS A 15 -11.77 -7.84 5.80
CA LYS A 15 -13.01 -8.06 6.55
C LYS A 15 -12.92 -7.43 7.95
N ALA A 16 -11.85 -7.71 8.69
CA ALA A 16 -11.63 -7.15 10.02
C ALA A 16 -11.47 -5.61 10.00
N CYS A 17 -10.77 -5.05 8.98
CA CYS A 17 -10.62 -3.61 8.82
C CYS A 17 -11.98 -2.91 8.58
N ARG A 18 -12.87 -3.49 7.78
CA ARG A 18 -14.23 -2.96 7.53
C ARG A 18 -15.10 -2.95 8.79
N ALA A 19 -14.89 -3.90 9.70
CA ALA A 19 -15.58 -3.99 10.98
C ALA A 19 -14.95 -3.14 12.10
N SER A 20 -13.87 -2.43 11.80
CA SER A 20 -13.17 -1.60 12.78
C SER A 20 -14.02 -0.42 13.26
N LYS A 21 -13.91 -0.10 14.56
CA LYS A 21 -14.53 1.11 15.15
C LYS A 21 -14.03 2.41 14.50
N TRP A 22 -12.80 2.43 14.00
CA TRP A 22 -12.30 3.56 13.22
C TRP A 22 -12.57 3.28 11.74
N ASN A 23 -13.56 3.94 11.20
CA ASN A 23 -14.09 3.72 9.85
C ASN A 23 -13.07 3.95 8.71
N LYS A 24 -12.00 4.72 8.95
CA LYS A 24 -10.94 4.98 7.97
C LYS A 24 -9.82 3.91 7.95
N LEU A 25 -9.88 2.90 8.84
CA LEU A 25 -8.83 1.87 8.90
C LEU A 25 -8.76 1.05 7.61
N TYR A 26 -9.92 0.70 7.06
CA TYR A 26 -9.96 -0.05 5.80
C TYR A 26 -9.34 0.75 4.65
N LEU A 27 -9.69 2.04 4.51
CA LEU A 27 -9.08 2.93 3.51
C LEU A 27 -7.56 3.02 3.68
N LEU A 28 -7.07 3.21 4.91
CA LEU A 28 -5.64 3.28 5.20
C LEU A 28 -4.89 2.01 4.77
N VAL A 29 -5.44 0.84 5.11
CA VAL A 29 -4.86 -0.47 4.77
C VAL A 29 -4.95 -0.73 3.27
N LEU A 30 -6.08 -0.38 2.63
CA LEU A 30 -6.27 -0.50 1.18
C LEU A 30 -5.25 0.36 0.43
N MET A 31 -5.08 1.63 0.80
CA MET A 31 -4.05 2.50 0.21
C MET A 31 -2.65 1.96 0.45
N ALA A 32 -2.35 1.46 1.64
CA ALA A 32 -1.02 0.93 1.95
C ALA A 32 -0.65 -0.27 1.07
N ILE A 33 -1.60 -1.19 0.81
CA ILE A 33 -1.35 -2.40 0.01
C ILE A 33 -1.40 -2.15 -1.49
N THR A 34 -2.19 -1.18 -1.96
CA THR A 34 -2.33 -0.91 -3.40
C THR A 34 -1.25 0.03 -3.93
N THR A 35 -0.72 0.93 -3.10
CA THR A 35 0.31 1.90 -3.51
C THR A 35 1.70 1.55 -3.02
N GLY A 36 1.83 0.68 -2.02
CA GLY A 36 3.10 0.40 -1.35
C GLY A 36 3.69 1.60 -0.60
N ALA A 37 2.93 2.67 -0.39
CA ALA A 37 3.40 3.87 0.29
C ALA A 37 3.81 3.61 1.74
N ARG A 38 4.75 4.40 2.24
CA ARG A 38 5.14 4.32 3.65
C ARG A 38 4.02 4.85 4.54
N ARG A 39 3.90 4.29 5.75
CA ARG A 39 2.89 4.71 6.73
C ARG A 39 2.83 6.23 6.92
N GLY A 40 3.98 6.87 7.09
CA GLY A 40 4.05 8.33 7.29
C GLY A 40 3.61 9.11 6.06
N GLU A 41 3.87 8.61 4.86
CA GLU A 41 3.42 9.19 3.61
C GLU A 41 1.89 9.22 3.56
N LEU A 42 1.23 8.11 3.89
CA LEU A 42 -0.24 8.02 3.92
C LEU A 42 -0.87 8.87 5.02
N LEU A 43 -0.34 8.81 6.23
CA LEU A 43 -0.91 9.52 7.38
C LEU A 43 -0.83 11.04 7.25
N ASN A 44 0.12 11.56 6.46
CA ASN A 44 0.27 12.98 6.20
C ASN A 44 -0.42 13.47 4.91
N LEU A 45 -1.17 12.60 4.22
CA LEU A 45 -1.97 13.03 3.07
C LEU A 45 -3.13 13.91 3.51
N CYS A 46 -3.26 15.07 2.86
CA CYS A 46 -4.43 15.93 2.94
C CYS A 46 -5.37 15.66 1.76
N TRP A 47 -6.63 16.06 1.89
CA TRP A 47 -7.60 15.90 0.81
C TRP A 47 -7.23 16.65 -0.47
N ASN A 48 -6.58 17.81 -0.37
CA ASN A 48 -6.07 18.56 -1.52
C ASN A 48 -4.93 17.85 -2.27
N ASN A 49 -4.33 16.82 -1.66
CA ASN A 49 -3.33 15.99 -2.33
C ASN A 49 -3.96 14.90 -3.22
N ILE A 50 -5.29 14.75 -3.22
CA ILE A 50 -6.00 13.72 -3.98
C ILE A 50 -6.62 14.34 -5.23
N ASP A 51 -6.20 13.85 -6.39
CA ASP A 51 -6.82 14.10 -7.67
C ASP A 51 -7.67 12.88 -8.08
N ILE A 52 -8.99 12.99 -7.88
CA ILE A 52 -9.91 11.89 -8.19
C ILE A 52 -9.99 11.66 -9.70
N GLY A 53 -9.95 12.72 -10.50
CA GLY A 53 -10.05 12.63 -11.96
C GLY A 53 -8.84 11.92 -12.58
N LYS A 54 -7.64 12.19 -12.06
CA LYS A 54 -6.40 11.52 -12.47
C LYS A 54 -6.14 10.24 -11.70
N GLN A 55 -6.93 9.93 -10.68
CA GLN A 55 -6.73 8.79 -9.79
C GLN A 55 -5.32 8.77 -9.18
N THR A 56 -4.89 9.90 -8.62
CA THR A 56 -3.55 10.04 -8.04
C THR A 56 -3.59 10.71 -6.68
N ALA A 57 -2.58 10.40 -5.86
CA ALA A 57 -2.29 11.11 -4.63
C ALA A 57 -0.86 11.66 -4.66
N TYR A 58 -0.67 12.91 -4.24
CA TYR A 58 0.63 13.58 -4.22
C TYR A 58 1.21 13.56 -2.82
N VAL A 59 2.34 12.87 -2.65
CA VAL A 59 3.13 12.90 -1.41
C VAL A 59 4.16 14.01 -1.55
N LEU A 60 3.96 15.13 -0.87
CA LEU A 60 4.83 16.31 -0.97
C LEU A 60 6.20 16.10 -0.34
N THR A 61 6.26 15.31 0.76
CA THR A 61 7.51 15.04 1.48
C THR A 61 7.62 13.55 1.76
N SER A 62 8.49 12.87 1.03
CA SER A 62 8.87 11.50 1.33
C SER A 62 10.04 11.46 2.32
N LYS A 63 10.30 10.29 2.94
CA LYS A 63 11.49 10.10 3.79
C LYS A 63 12.81 10.44 3.06
N ASN A 64 12.80 10.42 1.74
CA ASN A 64 13.96 10.69 0.89
C ASN A 64 14.02 12.17 0.41
N GLY A 65 13.10 13.03 0.88
CA GLY A 65 13.05 14.45 0.54
C GLY A 65 12.40 14.77 -0.83
N GLU A 66 12.06 13.77 -1.64
CA GLU A 66 11.49 13.98 -2.98
C GLU A 66 9.98 13.78 -2.98
N PRO A 67 9.23 14.62 -3.74
CA PRO A 67 7.81 14.39 -3.93
C PRO A 67 7.57 13.09 -4.70
N LYS A 68 6.41 12.46 -4.46
CA LYS A 68 6.04 11.20 -5.09
C LYS A 68 4.56 11.22 -5.46
N VAL A 69 4.25 10.70 -6.64
CA VAL A 69 2.88 10.44 -7.09
C VAL A 69 2.53 8.98 -6.81
N LEU A 70 1.39 8.75 -6.17
CA LEU A 70 0.84 7.43 -5.92
C LEU A 70 -0.35 7.20 -6.85
N PRO A 71 -0.31 6.27 -7.80
CA PRO A 71 -1.48 5.83 -8.55
C PRO A 71 -2.51 5.21 -7.60
N LEU A 72 -3.78 5.57 -7.76
CA LEU A 72 -4.87 5.06 -6.94
C LEU A 72 -5.76 4.13 -7.79
N THR A 73 -6.12 3.00 -7.21
CA THR A 73 -7.06 2.06 -7.84
C THR A 73 -8.50 2.57 -7.73
N ASN A 74 -9.40 2.09 -8.61
CA ASN A 74 -10.83 2.40 -8.54
C ASN A 74 -11.39 2.13 -7.14
N SER A 75 -11.01 1.02 -6.53
CA SER A 75 -11.47 0.66 -5.17
C SER A 75 -11.03 1.66 -4.09
N VAL A 76 -9.86 2.30 -4.26
CA VAL A 76 -9.42 3.38 -3.37
C VAL A 76 -10.26 4.64 -3.60
N ILE A 77 -10.54 5.00 -4.85
CA ILE A 77 -11.38 6.15 -5.19
C ILE A 77 -12.80 5.98 -4.63
N GLU A 78 -13.41 4.81 -4.85
CA GLU A 78 -14.74 4.48 -4.30
C GLU A 78 -14.77 4.58 -2.77
N GLU A 79 -13.70 4.14 -2.11
CA GLU A 79 -13.62 4.20 -0.65
C GLU A 79 -13.40 5.63 -0.14
N LEU A 80 -12.59 6.45 -0.84
CA LEU A 80 -12.39 7.86 -0.54
C LEU A 80 -13.71 8.67 -0.64
N GLN A 81 -14.53 8.39 -1.64
CA GLN A 81 -15.81 9.07 -1.88
C GLN A 81 -16.86 8.87 -0.77
N LYS A 82 -16.66 7.88 0.11
CA LYS A 82 -17.53 7.65 1.28
C LYS A 82 -17.33 8.67 2.41
N PHE A 83 -16.25 9.46 2.34
CA PHE A 83 -15.90 10.42 3.38
C PHE A 83 -16.08 11.85 2.87
N ASN A 84 -16.48 12.73 3.78
CA ASN A 84 -16.59 14.16 3.49
C ASN A 84 -15.19 14.73 3.22
N ARG A 85 -15.04 15.36 2.07
CA ARG A 85 -13.82 16.03 1.67
C ARG A 85 -13.72 17.41 2.33
N ASN A 86 -12.59 17.65 3.01
CA ASN A 86 -12.18 18.96 3.47
C ASN A 86 -10.73 19.18 3.06
N ASP A 87 -10.52 20.01 2.04
CA ASP A 87 -9.22 20.14 1.34
C ASP A 87 -8.06 20.52 2.25
N SER A 88 -8.31 21.26 3.31
CA SER A 88 -7.25 21.67 4.26
C SER A 88 -6.93 20.64 5.35
N SER A 89 -7.69 19.55 5.45
CA SER A 89 -7.51 18.54 6.50
C SER A 89 -6.80 17.28 6.04
N LEU A 90 -6.16 16.61 7.02
CA LEU A 90 -5.63 15.26 6.81
C LEU A 90 -6.77 14.27 6.52
N ILE A 91 -6.55 13.35 5.59
CA ILE A 91 -7.49 12.25 5.32
C ILE A 91 -7.65 11.38 6.57
N PHE A 92 -6.54 11.07 7.20
CA PHE A 92 -6.44 10.19 8.38
C PHE A 92 -6.25 10.97 9.66
N CYS A 93 -7.03 12.04 9.85
CA CYS A 93 -6.92 12.92 11.02
C CYS A 93 -7.45 12.27 12.30
N SER A 94 -7.01 12.80 13.43
CA SER A 94 -7.61 12.58 14.74
C SER A 94 -8.89 13.41 14.88
N GLU A 95 -9.94 12.84 15.48
CA GLU A 95 -11.18 13.55 15.78
C GLU A 95 -10.97 14.66 16.83
N ILE A 96 -10.03 14.44 17.76
CA ILE A 96 -9.73 15.39 18.86
C ILE A 96 -8.74 16.46 18.39
N LYS A 97 -7.80 16.10 17.50
CA LYS A 97 -6.74 16.98 16.97
C LYS A 97 -6.71 16.84 15.45
N PRO A 98 -7.57 17.57 14.71
CA PRO A 98 -7.71 17.40 13.25
C PRO A 98 -6.45 17.72 12.44
N ASP A 99 -5.51 18.48 13.03
CA ASP A 99 -4.18 18.80 12.49
C ASP A 99 -3.16 17.65 12.65
N LYS A 100 -3.52 16.58 13.37
CA LYS A 100 -2.64 15.45 13.63
C LYS A 100 -3.22 14.15 13.11
N PRO A 101 -2.36 13.23 12.63
CA PRO A 101 -2.79 11.89 12.25
C PRO A 101 -3.42 11.12 13.40
N TYR A 102 -4.42 10.31 13.09
CA TYR A 102 -5.04 9.42 14.06
C TYR A 102 -4.06 8.35 14.53
N PHE A 103 -4.03 8.11 15.84
CA PHE A 103 -3.21 7.06 16.45
C PHE A 103 -3.91 5.70 16.34
N PHE A 104 -3.76 5.03 15.22
CA PHE A 104 -4.52 3.83 14.84
C PHE A 104 -3.95 2.50 15.37
N PHE A 105 -2.87 2.50 16.11
CA PHE A 105 -2.16 1.25 16.49
C PHE A 105 -3.01 0.29 17.34
N LYS A 106 -3.93 0.80 18.17
CA LYS A 106 -4.86 -0.04 18.94
C LYS A 106 -5.82 -0.78 17.99
N GLN A 107 -6.37 -0.08 17.00
CA GLN A 107 -7.25 -0.66 15.98
C GLN A 107 -6.49 -1.64 15.09
N TRP A 108 -5.27 -1.29 14.68
CA TRP A 108 -4.39 -2.16 13.90
C TRP A 108 -4.07 -3.47 14.64
N LYS A 109 -3.71 -3.39 15.93
CA LYS A 109 -3.47 -4.56 16.76
C LYS A 109 -4.68 -5.49 16.75
N ARG A 110 -5.87 -4.93 17.03
CA ARG A 110 -7.12 -5.68 17.08
C ARG A 110 -7.46 -6.37 15.75
N VAL A 111 -7.46 -5.65 14.62
CA VAL A 111 -7.80 -6.25 13.32
C VAL A 111 -6.79 -7.30 12.87
N ARG A 112 -5.52 -7.14 13.23
CA ARG A 112 -4.49 -8.14 12.98
C ARG A 112 -4.75 -9.43 13.76
N GLU A 113 -5.16 -9.33 15.03
CA GLU A 113 -5.56 -10.46 15.88
C GLU A 113 -6.83 -11.13 15.34
N GLU A 114 -7.87 -10.36 15.00
CA GLU A 114 -9.11 -10.85 14.40
C GLU A 114 -8.88 -11.54 13.03
N ALA A 115 -7.88 -11.08 12.27
CA ALA A 115 -7.49 -11.68 11.00
C ALA A 115 -6.50 -12.84 11.15
N GLU A 116 -6.12 -13.21 12.37
CA GLU A 116 -5.15 -14.28 12.69
C GLU A 116 -3.79 -14.08 11.98
N LEU A 117 -3.32 -12.83 11.90
CA LEU A 117 -2.05 -12.50 11.27
C LEU A 117 -0.90 -12.59 12.26
N VAL A 118 -0.23 -13.74 12.29
CA VAL A 118 0.96 -13.94 13.12
C VAL A 118 2.14 -13.18 12.54
N ASP A 119 2.89 -12.51 13.41
CA ASP A 119 4.11 -11.75 13.08
C ASP A 119 3.97 -10.86 11.83
N PHE A 120 2.86 -10.11 11.72
CA PHE A 120 2.59 -9.20 10.63
C PHE A 120 2.55 -7.75 11.12
N ARG A 121 3.39 -6.89 10.56
CA ARG A 121 3.50 -5.47 10.89
C ARG A 121 2.81 -4.62 9.81
N PHE A 122 2.42 -3.40 10.14
CA PHE A 122 1.84 -2.49 9.15
C PHE A 122 2.76 -2.26 7.94
N HIS A 123 4.08 -2.22 8.17
CA HIS A 123 5.05 -2.07 7.08
C HIS A 123 5.09 -3.27 6.12
N ASP A 124 4.67 -4.44 6.57
CA ASP A 124 4.63 -5.65 5.72
C ASP A 124 3.54 -5.57 4.63
N LEU A 125 2.60 -4.61 4.71
CA LEU A 125 1.70 -4.28 3.61
C LEU A 125 2.47 -3.80 2.36
N ARG A 126 3.52 -3.00 2.55
CA ARG A 126 4.41 -2.58 1.47
C ARG A 126 5.22 -3.76 0.90
N HIS A 127 5.65 -4.70 1.74
CA HIS A 127 6.24 -5.95 1.27
C HIS A 127 5.24 -6.79 0.47
N THR A 128 3.97 -6.77 0.87
CA THR A 128 2.89 -7.44 0.15
C THR A 128 2.70 -6.83 -1.25
N THR A 129 2.70 -5.49 -1.37
CA THR A 129 2.65 -4.80 -2.67
C THR A 129 3.78 -5.26 -3.58
N ALA A 130 5.03 -5.19 -3.09
CA ALA A 130 6.20 -5.60 -3.86
C ALA A 130 6.13 -7.06 -4.30
N SER A 131 5.71 -7.95 -3.39
CA SER A 131 5.59 -9.39 -3.67
C SER A 131 4.50 -9.68 -4.70
N TYR A 132 3.36 -9.01 -4.62
CA TYR A 132 2.28 -9.15 -5.61
C TYR A 132 2.71 -8.65 -6.99
N LEU A 133 3.38 -7.50 -7.08
CA LEU A 133 3.92 -6.99 -8.33
C LEU A 133 4.92 -7.97 -8.94
N ALA A 134 5.87 -8.47 -8.15
CA ALA A 134 6.87 -9.44 -8.60
C ALA A 134 6.25 -10.75 -9.11
N GLN A 135 5.26 -11.29 -8.39
CA GLN A 135 4.54 -12.51 -8.78
C GLN A 135 3.70 -12.33 -10.05
N ASN A 136 3.29 -11.11 -10.36
CA ASN A 136 2.53 -10.75 -11.56
C ASN A 136 3.40 -10.20 -12.69
N GLY A 137 4.70 -10.36 -12.62
CA GLY A 137 5.62 -10.13 -13.73
C GLY A 137 6.22 -8.74 -13.80
N ALA A 138 6.00 -7.88 -12.79
CA ALA A 138 6.68 -6.60 -12.74
C ALA A 138 8.19 -6.80 -12.61
N THR A 139 8.96 -5.99 -13.32
CA THR A 139 10.41 -5.95 -13.22
C THR A 139 10.85 -5.34 -11.87
N LEU A 140 12.06 -5.63 -11.46
CA LEU A 140 12.62 -5.03 -10.23
C LEU A 140 12.70 -3.51 -10.31
N LEU A 141 12.90 -2.94 -11.50
CA LEU A 141 12.91 -1.49 -11.72
C LEU A 141 11.52 -0.89 -11.51
N GLU A 142 10.48 -1.48 -12.09
CA GLU A 142 9.09 -1.05 -11.87
C GLU A 142 8.69 -1.15 -10.40
N ILE A 143 9.08 -2.24 -9.71
CA ILE A 143 8.82 -2.37 -8.27
C ILE A 143 9.57 -1.30 -7.48
N ALA A 144 10.84 -1.01 -7.83
CA ALA A 144 11.62 0.03 -7.18
C ALA A 144 10.98 1.41 -7.37
N ASP A 145 10.49 1.72 -8.56
CA ASP A 145 9.82 2.97 -8.90
C ASP A 145 8.51 3.12 -8.09
N VAL A 146 7.62 2.13 -8.15
CA VAL A 146 6.35 2.12 -7.39
C VAL A 146 6.60 2.32 -5.90
N LEU A 147 7.61 1.66 -5.35
CA LEU A 147 7.94 1.80 -3.94
C LEU A 147 8.72 3.09 -3.62
N GLY A 148 9.35 3.74 -4.59
CA GLY A 148 10.26 4.86 -4.38
C GLY A 148 11.54 4.43 -3.66
N HIS A 149 12.19 3.37 -4.14
CA HIS A 149 13.51 2.94 -3.70
C HIS A 149 14.56 3.66 -4.55
N LYS A 150 15.46 4.43 -3.91
CA LYS A 150 16.58 5.07 -4.60
C LYS A 150 17.67 4.08 -5.04
N GLN A 151 17.79 2.97 -4.32
CA GLN A 151 18.77 1.92 -4.58
C GLN A 151 18.04 0.63 -4.95
N ILE A 152 18.38 0.07 -6.11
CA ILE A 152 17.76 -1.15 -6.63
C ILE A 152 18.04 -2.36 -5.73
N GLU A 153 19.15 -2.35 -5.02
CA GLU A 153 19.58 -3.40 -4.09
C GLU A 153 18.52 -3.67 -3.02
N VAL A 154 17.78 -2.65 -2.60
CA VAL A 154 16.67 -2.79 -1.66
C VAL A 154 15.55 -3.64 -2.25
N THR A 155 15.36 -3.59 -3.57
CA THR A 155 14.31 -4.32 -4.30
C THR A 155 14.76 -5.74 -4.68
N MET A 156 16.06 -6.01 -4.73
CA MET A 156 16.61 -7.32 -5.09
C MET A 156 16.07 -8.48 -4.23
N ARG A 157 15.65 -8.20 -3.01
CA ARG A 157 15.02 -9.19 -2.11
C ARG A 157 13.76 -9.85 -2.68
N TYR A 158 13.13 -9.26 -3.69
CA TYR A 158 11.94 -9.80 -4.36
C TYR A 158 12.27 -10.59 -5.64
N SER A 159 13.54 -10.65 -6.05
CA SER A 159 13.98 -11.28 -7.31
C SER A 159 13.57 -12.76 -7.43
N HIS A 160 13.55 -13.48 -6.31
CA HIS A 160 13.13 -14.88 -6.25
C HIS A 160 11.65 -15.08 -6.58
N LEU A 161 10.81 -14.08 -6.47
CA LEU A 161 9.39 -14.13 -6.81
C LEU A 161 9.13 -13.95 -8.31
N CYS A 162 10.10 -13.43 -9.06
CA CYS A 162 10.02 -13.22 -10.50
C CYS A 162 10.36 -14.50 -11.33
N ILE A 163 10.66 -15.64 -10.71
CA ILE A 163 11.16 -16.84 -11.40
C ILE A 163 10.13 -17.37 -12.41
N LYS A 164 8.86 -17.47 -12.02
CA LYS A 164 7.79 -17.93 -12.92
C LYS A 164 7.66 -17.06 -14.17
N HIS A 165 7.75 -15.73 -14.00
CA HIS A 165 7.72 -14.80 -15.12
C HIS A 165 8.93 -14.96 -16.03
N LYS A 166 10.13 -15.12 -15.48
CA LYS A 166 11.36 -15.37 -16.24
C LYS A 166 11.26 -16.66 -17.05
N SER A 167 10.76 -17.73 -16.45
CA SER A 167 10.53 -19.02 -17.13
C SER A 167 9.55 -18.89 -18.29
N SER A 168 8.43 -18.20 -18.08
CA SER A 168 7.43 -17.91 -19.11
C SER A 168 8.02 -17.04 -20.23
N LEU A 169 8.82 -16.05 -19.90
CA LEU A 169 9.48 -15.17 -20.87
C LEU A 169 10.46 -15.98 -21.76
N ILE A 170 11.30 -16.81 -21.14
CA ILE A 170 12.25 -17.67 -21.89
C ILE A 170 11.49 -18.61 -22.82
N ASN A 171 10.46 -19.31 -22.33
CA ASN A 171 9.67 -20.21 -23.15
C ASN A 171 8.98 -19.51 -24.34
N ARG A 172 8.46 -18.29 -24.10
CA ARG A 172 7.81 -17.51 -25.16
C ARG A 172 8.78 -17.05 -26.24
N VAL A 173 10.00 -16.64 -25.85
CA VAL A 173 10.97 -16.03 -26.76
C VAL A 173 11.87 -17.09 -27.41
N MET A 174 12.29 -18.10 -26.64
CA MET A 174 13.29 -19.07 -27.03
C MET A 174 12.70 -20.48 -27.29
N GLY A 175 11.44 -20.71 -26.93
CA GLY A 175 10.84 -22.06 -27.03
C GLY A 175 10.62 -22.58 -28.44
N GLY A 176 10.92 -21.79 -29.48
CA GLY A 176 10.88 -22.19 -30.89
C GLY A 176 12.26 -22.37 -31.53
N ILE A 177 13.34 -22.22 -30.74
CA ILE A 177 14.73 -22.44 -31.17
C ILE A 177 15.14 -23.86 -30.84
#